data_07206d8f2530d1cb4b747f467d3047d5
#
_entry.id   07206d8f2530d1cb4b747f467d3047d5
#
_cell.length_a   1.000
_cell.length_b   1.000
_cell.length_c   1.000
_cell.angle_alpha   90.00
_cell.angle_beta   90.00
_cell.angle_gamma   90.00
#
_symmetry.space_group_name_H-M   'P 1'
#
loop_
_entity.id
_entity.type
_entity.pdbx_description
1 polymer ?
#
loop_
_entity_poly.entity_id
_entity_poly.type
_entity_poly.pdbx_seq_one_letter_code
_entity_poly.pdbx_strand_id
1 'polypeptide(L)'
;MHTTKTIKDKIILFLKIFFPILIYQFANFSASFVDTTMTGQYNTLDLAGVSIATSLWNPFFTFLTGIVSALVPIIGHHLGQGKKKEVSSDFYQFLYLALALSIVLFGLVFFLAPIVLQFMGLEVAVSSVAIRYLWLLAIGIIPLLLFSVIRSLLDTLGLTKLSMYLMLLLLPLNSGFNYLLIYGAFGFPELGGAGAGLGTSLAYWALLLISTLVLLKHKKLKEYQLQKPMPLQIKKIKEAIYLGLPIGGTVFAEVAIFSVVGLIMAKFSSLIIASHQSAMNFSSLMYAFPMSVSTAMAIVVSYEVGAKRQEDAKKYIKIGRLSAMAFAILTLSFLYIFRENVASLYGHDPEFIQLTASFMTYSLFFQLADTFAAPLQGILRGYKDTVIPFYLGLLGYWGVAIPLGLLLDYSTDLDAYSYWIGLIVSLVVSGLLYQWRLQVIMKRFK
;
A
#
# COMPACT_ATOMS: atom_id res chain seq x y z
N MET A 1 -13.27 17.40 9.33
CA MET A 1 -14.47 16.81 8.67
C MET A 1 -15.71 17.56 9.07
N HIS A 2 -16.67 17.72 8.18
CA HIS A 2 -17.96 18.37 8.49
C HIS A 2 -19.04 17.31 8.71
N THR A 3 -19.95 17.58 9.63
CA THR A 3 -21.17 16.77 9.81
C THR A 3 -22.02 16.83 8.56
N THR A 4 -22.38 15.68 8.01
CA THR A 4 -23.23 15.56 6.82
C THR A 4 -24.67 15.26 7.22
N LYS A 5 -25.64 15.99 6.66
CA LYS A 5 -27.06 15.83 7.03
C LYS A 5 -27.79 14.86 6.08
N THR A 6 -27.52 14.93 4.79
CA THR A 6 -28.20 14.13 3.78
C THR A 6 -27.34 12.97 3.26
N ILE A 7 -27.96 11.98 2.63
CA ILE A 7 -27.24 10.90 1.93
C ILE A 7 -26.39 11.48 0.79
N LYS A 8 -26.91 12.47 0.08
CA LYS A 8 -26.18 13.17 -0.99
C LYS A 8 -24.88 13.80 -0.47
N ASP A 9 -24.94 14.49 0.69
CA ASP A 9 -23.76 15.09 1.29
C ASP A 9 -22.72 14.04 1.67
N LYS A 10 -23.19 12.86 2.16
CA LYS A 10 -22.30 11.73 2.50
C LYS A 10 -21.60 11.16 1.27
N ILE A 11 -22.33 10.98 0.18
CA ILE A 11 -21.76 10.51 -1.09
C ILE A 11 -20.72 11.52 -1.60
N ILE A 12 -21.06 12.81 -1.62
CA ILE A 12 -20.14 13.86 -2.05
C ILE A 12 -18.88 13.89 -1.18
N LEU A 13 -19.02 13.80 0.15
CA LEU A 13 -17.87 13.78 1.05
C LEU A 13 -17.01 12.54 0.82
N PHE A 14 -17.62 11.37 0.70
CA PHE A 14 -16.91 10.12 0.42
C PHE A 14 -16.10 10.22 -0.89
N LEU A 15 -16.71 10.69 -1.96
CA LEU A 15 -16.04 10.84 -3.26
C LEU A 15 -14.93 11.91 -3.20
N LYS A 16 -15.13 12.99 -2.46
CA LYS A 16 -14.08 14.02 -2.23
C LYS A 16 -12.87 13.49 -1.47
N ILE A 17 -13.05 12.44 -0.65
CA ILE A 17 -11.96 11.76 0.04
C ILE A 17 -11.36 10.69 -0.87
N PHE A 18 -12.19 9.88 -1.50
CA PHE A 18 -11.80 8.72 -2.29
C PHE A 18 -10.97 9.07 -3.53
N PHE A 19 -11.44 10.02 -4.38
CA PHE A 19 -10.76 10.33 -5.64
C PHE A 19 -9.31 10.85 -5.46
N PRO A 20 -9.03 11.79 -4.56
CA PRO A 20 -7.64 12.19 -4.31
C PRO A 20 -6.76 11.04 -3.83
N ILE A 21 -7.30 10.15 -2.98
CA ILE A 21 -6.59 8.96 -2.53
C ILE A 21 -6.28 8.03 -3.70
N LEU A 22 -7.25 7.78 -4.57
CA LEU A 22 -7.08 6.96 -5.76
C LEU A 22 -5.97 7.52 -6.67
N ILE A 23 -5.98 8.82 -6.90
CA ILE A 23 -4.98 9.49 -7.75
C ILE A 23 -3.58 9.34 -7.15
N TYR A 24 -3.41 9.56 -5.85
CA TYR A 24 -2.09 9.43 -5.27
C TYR A 24 -1.62 7.97 -5.15
N GLN A 25 -2.50 7.00 -5.03
CA GLN A 25 -2.13 5.58 -5.09
C GLN A 25 -1.58 5.23 -6.48
N PHE A 26 -2.23 5.68 -7.55
CA PHE A 26 -1.67 5.52 -8.90
C PHE A 26 -0.32 6.23 -9.07
N ALA A 27 -0.16 7.43 -8.52
CA ALA A 27 1.11 8.15 -8.55
C ALA A 27 2.22 7.37 -7.84
N ASN A 28 1.91 6.74 -6.72
CA ASN A 28 2.87 5.92 -5.98
C ASN A 28 3.36 4.72 -6.79
N PHE A 29 2.45 4.00 -7.47
CA PHE A 29 2.83 2.91 -8.39
C PHE A 29 3.63 3.42 -9.59
N SER A 30 3.29 4.60 -10.11
CA SER A 30 4.00 5.22 -11.23
C SER A 30 5.44 5.60 -10.88
N ALA A 31 5.72 6.02 -9.66
CA ALA A 31 7.09 6.31 -9.21
C ALA A 31 7.98 5.05 -9.27
N SER A 32 7.49 3.93 -8.80
CA SER A 32 8.20 2.64 -8.90
C SER A 32 8.42 2.21 -10.37
N PHE A 33 7.45 2.47 -11.23
CA PHE A 33 7.58 2.22 -12.67
C PHE A 33 8.68 3.09 -13.30
N VAL A 34 8.78 4.37 -12.93
CA VAL A 34 9.82 5.28 -13.40
C VAL A 34 11.20 4.79 -12.98
N ASP A 35 11.38 4.40 -11.71
CA ASP A 35 12.66 3.84 -11.22
C ASP A 35 13.11 2.64 -12.05
N THR A 36 12.20 1.68 -12.25
CA THR A 36 12.48 0.46 -13.02
C THR A 36 12.80 0.76 -14.48
N THR A 37 12.04 1.64 -15.12
CA THR A 37 12.22 1.99 -16.54
C THR A 37 13.54 2.73 -16.75
N MET A 38 13.84 3.73 -15.93
CA MET A 38 15.09 4.50 -16.05
C MET A 38 16.32 3.63 -15.79
N THR A 39 16.27 2.73 -14.79
CA THR A 39 17.34 1.79 -14.50
C THR A 39 17.52 0.80 -15.65
N GLY A 40 16.43 0.28 -16.20
CA GLY A 40 16.46 -0.67 -17.32
C GLY A 40 17.02 -0.07 -18.60
N GLN A 41 16.74 1.20 -18.88
CA GLN A 41 17.32 1.94 -20.00
C GLN A 41 18.83 2.19 -19.82
N TYR A 42 19.29 2.28 -18.57
CA TYR A 42 20.71 2.44 -18.29
C TYR A 42 21.49 1.15 -18.48
N ASN A 43 21.10 0.06 -17.79
CA ASN A 43 21.80 -1.23 -17.87
C ASN A 43 20.90 -2.37 -17.37
N THR A 44 20.89 -3.50 -18.09
CA THR A 44 20.10 -4.69 -17.75
C THR A 44 20.56 -5.35 -16.45
N LEU A 45 21.87 -5.37 -16.18
CA LEU A 45 22.43 -5.93 -14.95
C LEU A 45 22.02 -5.09 -13.73
N ASP A 46 22.03 -3.78 -13.87
CA ASP A 46 21.59 -2.85 -12.85
C ASP A 46 20.10 -3.02 -12.56
N LEU A 47 19.29 -3.20 -13.60
CA LEU A 47 17.87 -3.51 -13.47
C LEU A 47 17.63 -4.80 -12.67
N ALA A 48 18.40 -5.85 -12.92
CA ALA A 48 18.31 -7.09 -12.16
C ALA A 48 18.62 -6.88 -10.67
N GLY A 49 19.68 -6.14 -10.35
CA GLY A 49 20.05 -5.81 -8.97
C GLY A 49 19.00 -4.98 -8.25
N VAL A 50 18.48 -3.95 -8.90
CA VAL A 50 17.42 -3.09 -8.36
C VAL A 50 16.11 -3.86 -8.16
N SER A 51 15.74 -4.74 -9.09
CA SER A 51 14.52 -5.56 -8.99
C SER A 51 14.58 -6.52 -7.80
N ILE A 52 15.71 -7.17 -7.56
CA ILE A 52 15.92 -8.04 -6.40
C ILE A 52 15.85 -7.22 -5.11
N ALA A 53 16.55 -6.09 -5.06
CA ALA A 53 16.57 -5.20 -3.91
C ALA A 53 15.15 -4.69 -3.56
N THR A 54 14.39 -4.29 -4.56
CA THR A 54 13.01 -3.81 -4.40
C THR A 54 12.09 -4.92 -3.88
N SER A 55 12.26 -6.14 -4.37
CA SER A 55 11.49 -7.30 -3.89
C SER A 55 11.76 -7.62 -2.43
N LEU A 56 12.98 -7.44 -1.96
CA LEU A 56 13.33 -7.58 -0.53
C LEU A 56 12.80 -6.41 0.30
N TRP A 57 12.83 -5.20 -0.24
CA TRP A 57 12.44 -3.98 0.45
C TRP A 57 10.93 -3.83 0.66
N ASN A 58 10.12 -4.11 -0.38
CA ASN A 58 8.70 -3.81 -0.39
C ASN A 58 7.89 -4.41 0.77
N PRO A 59 8.08 -5.68 1.19
CA PRO A 59 7.34 -6.23 2.32
C PRO A 59 7.58 -5.47 3.63
N PHE A 60 8.82 -5.09 3.90
CA PHE A 60 9.17 -4.34 5.12
C PHE A 60 8.66 -2.92 5.07
N PHE A 61 8.75 -2.29 3.91
CA PHE A 61 8.20 -0.95 3.69
C PHE A 61 6.68 -0.92 3.92
N THR A 62 5.93 -1.85 3.32
CA THR A 62 4.48 -1.94 3.48
C THR A 62 4.08 -2.29 4.91
N PHE A 63 4.85 -3.12 5.60
CA PHE A 63 4.66 -3.40 7.02
C PHE A 63 4.76 -2.13 7.88
N LEU A 64 5.81 -1.34 7.71
CA LEU A 64 6.03 -0.13 8.51
C LEU A 64 5.02 0.97 8.20
N THR A 65 4.68 1.17 6.93
CA THR A 65 3.63 2.13 6.55
C THR A 65 2.26 1.69 7.04
N GLY A 66 2.01 0.39 7.11
CA GLY A 66 0.84 -0.20 7.75
C GLY A 66 0.75 0.15 9.24
N ILE A 67 1.86 0.06 9.99
CA ILE A 67 1.91 0.48 11.39
C ILE A 67 1.55 1.96 11.53
N VAL A 68 2.15 2.81 10.71
CA VAL A 68 1.90 4.26 10.71
C VAL A 68 0.43 4.58 10.37
N SER A 69 -0.24 3.78 9.55
CA SER A 69 -1.64 3.99 9.17
C SER A 69 -2.62 3.88 10.34
N ALA A 70 -2.21 3.34 11.49
CA ALA A 70 -3.00 3.34 12.73
C ALA A 70 -3.29 4.76 13.26
N LEU A 71 -2.56 5.77 12.80
CA LEU A 71 -2.85 7.17 13.07
C LEU A 71 -4.27 7.55 12.62
N VAL A 72 -4.73 7.01 11.49
CA VAL A 72 -6.04 7.31 10.91
C VAL A 72 -7.19 7.01 11.88
N PRO A 73 -7.37 5.78 12.39
CA PRO A 73 -8.44 5.50 13.34
C PRO A 73 -8.27 6.23 14.67
N ILE A 74 -7.06 6.47 15.15
CA ILE A 74 -6.81 7.17 16.41
C ILE A 74 -7.25 8.63 16.30
N ILE A 75 -6.73 9.37 15.33
CA ILE A 75 -7.09 10.77 15.10
C ILE A 75 -8.56 10.90 14.69
N GLY A 76 -9.07 9.99 13.85
CA GLY A 76 -10.47 9.99 13.43
C GLY A 76 -11.43 9.95 14.63
N HIS A 77 -11.17 9.08 15.61
CA HIS A 77 -11.95 9.01 16.82
C HIS A 77 -11.86 10.32 17.66
N HIS A 78 -10.66 10.88 17.85
CA HIS A 78 -10.48 12.13 18.60
C HIS A 78 -11.18 13.31 17.91
N LEU A 79 -11.12 13.38 16.58
CA LEU A 79 -11.86 14.38 15.80
C LEU A 79 -13.38 14.23 15.96
N GLY A 80 -13.88 13.00 15.90
CA GLY A 80 -15.29 12.70 16.13
C GLY A 80 -15.78 13.11 17.52
N GLN A 81 -14.92 12.95 18.53
CA GLN A 81 -15.16 13.38 19.91
C GLN A 81 -15.00 14.90 20.13
N GLY A 82 -14.58 15.65 19.13
CA GLY A 82 -14.28 17.08 19.25
C GLY A 82 -12.98 17.40 19.99
N LYS A 83 -12.11 16.41 20.26
CA LYS A 83 -10.86 16.54 21.01
C LYS A 83 -9.71 16.99 20.11
N LYS A 84 -9.78 18.20 19.55
CA LYS A 84 -8.77 18.72 18.61
C LYS A 84 -7.36 18.80 19.19
N LYS A 85 -7.21 19.04 20.51
CA LYS A 85 -5.90 19.08 21.17
C LYS A 85 -5.17 17.73 21.17
N GLU A 86 -5.92 16.62 21.20
CA GLU A 86 -5.34 15.27 21.14
C GLU A 86 -4.72 14.95 19.79
N VAL A 87 -5.19 15.59 18.71
CA VAL A 87 -4.66 15.41 17.36
C VAL A 87 -3.17 15.74 17.28
N SER A 88 -2.75 16.87 17.88
CA SER A 88 -1.33 17.25 17.92
C SER A 88 -0.51 16.26 18.74
N SER A 89 -1.03 15.84 19.88
CA SER A 89 -0.35 14.85 20.74
C SER A 89 -0.14 13.54 19.99
N ASP A 90 -1.19 12.98 19.36
CA ASP A 90 -1.11 11.72 18.61
C ASP A 90 -0.16 11.85 17.42
N PHE A 91 -0.21 12.95 16.70
CA PHE A 91 0.69 13.22 15.58
C PHE A 91 2.16 13.16 16.01
N TYR A 92 2.54 13.82 17.11
CA TYR A 92 3.92 13.76 17.61
C TYR A 92 4.32 12.37 18.10
N GLN A 93 3.42 11.60 18.74
CA GLN A 93 3.73 10.23 19.14
C GLN A 93 4.01 9.36 17.92
N PHE A 94 3.26 9.52 16.83
CA PHE A 94 3.53 8.80 15.58
C PHE A 94 4.80 9.27 14.87
N LEU A 95 5.18 10.55 14.96
CA LEU A 95 6.49 11.00 14.48
C LEU A 95 7.63 10.33 15.26
N TYR A 96 7.52 10.23 16.59
CA TYR A 96 8.53 9.54 17.41
C TYR A 96 8.58 8.05 17.09
N LEU A 97 7.43 7.41 16.95
CA LEU A 97 7.34 5.99 16.56
C LEU A 97 7.93 5.77 15.17
N ALA A 98 7.58 6.59 14.20
CA ALA A 98 8.10 6.50 12.83
C ALA A 98 9.62 6.69 12.79
N LEU A 99 10.16 7.62 13.58
CA LEU A 99 11.61 7.82 13.69
C LEU A 99 12.30 6.59 14.30
N ALA A 100 11.75 6.04 15.39
CA ALA A 100 12.29 4.83 16.02
C ALA A 100 12.26 3.63 15.05
N LEU A 101 11.14 3.40 14.37
CA LEU A 101 11.01 2.35 13.36
C LEU A 101 11.98 2.55 12.18
N SER A 102 12.18 3.80 11.75
CA SER A 102 13.13 4.13 10.69
C SER A 102 14.57 3.78 11.07
N ILE A 103 14.97 4.09 12.29
CA ILE A 103 16.33 3.78 12.79
C ILE A 103 16.52 2.25 12.87
N VAL A 104 15.52 1.53 13.36
CA VAL A 104 15.58 0.05 13.43
C VAL A 104 15.68 -0.55 12.03
N LEU A 105 14.85 -0.12 11.08
CA LEU A 105 14.89 -0.64 9.72
C LEU A 105 16.18 -0.24 9.01
N PHE A 106 16.67 0.99 9.21
CA PHE A 106 17.96 1.42 8.67
C PHE A 106 19.08 0.48 9.12
N GLY A 107 19.14 0.17 10.43
CA GLY A 107 20.10 -0.77 10.96
C GLY A 107 19.96 -2.17 10.39
N LEU A 108 18.73 -2.68 10.30
CA LEU A 108 18.44 -3.98 9.70
C LEU A 108 18.90 -4.06 8.24
N VAL A 109 18.56 -3.06 7.41
CA VAL A 109 18.98 -3.02 6.01
C VAL A 109 20.50 -2.94 5.90
N PHE A 110 21.15 -2.09 6.70
CA PHE A 110 22.59 -1.91 6.61
C PHE A 110 23.37 -3.17 6.96
N PHE A 111 22.96 -3.88 8.02
CA PHE A 111 23.69 -5.07 8.51
C PHE A 111 23.20 -6.38 7.88
N LEU A 112 21.89 -6.55 7.66
CA LEU A 112 21.32 -7.83 7.18
C LEU A 112 21.25 -7.95 5.66
N ALA A 113 21.09 -6.86 4.92
CA ALA A 113 20.96 -6.96 3.46
C ALA A 113 22.16 -7.64 2.78
N PRO A 114 23.43 -7.35 3.14
CA PRO A 114 24.57 -8.06 2.56
C PRO A 114 24.54 -9.57 2.84
N ILE A 115 24.14 -9.95 4.07
CA ILE A 115 24.07 -11.36 4.50
C ILE A 115 22.98 -12.09 3.70
N VAL A 116 21.78 -11.50 3.60
CA VAL A 116 20.66 -12.11 2.86
C VAL A 116 21.01 -12.28 1.39
N LEU A 117 21.56 -11.26 0.75
CA LEU A 117 21.95 -11.31 -0.66
C LEU A 117 23.06 -12.32 -0.91
N GLN A 118 23.98 -12.49 0.02
CA GLN A 118 25.02 -13.53 -0.08
C GLN A 118 24.41 -14.94 -0.05
N PHE A 119 23.40 -15.19 0.82
CA PHE A 119 22.71 -16.48 0.87
C PHE A 119 21.87 -16.78 -0.38
N MET A 120 21.47 -15.76 -1.15
CA MET A 120 20.73 -15.95 -2.40
C MET A 120 21.58 -16.52 -3.54
N GLY A 121 22.92 -16.56 -3.41
CA GLY A 121 23.81 -17.11 -4.43
C GLY A 121 23.80 -16.36 -5.75
N LEU A 122 23.57 -15.05 -5.71
CA LEU A 122 23.49 -14.19 -6.89
C LEU A 122 24.87 -13.98 -7.53
N GLU A 123 24.87 -13.63 -8.81
CA GLU A 123 26.07 -13.11 -9.47
C GLU A 123 26.63 -11.91 -8.72
N VAL A 124 27.95 -11.86 -8.53
CA VAL A 124 28.64 -10.84 -7.72
C VAL A 124 28.28 -9.41 -8.16
N ALA A 125 28.22 -9.19 -9.48
CA ALA A 125 27.88 -7.89 -10.05
C ALA A 125 26.43 -7.48 -9.69
N VAL A 126 25.46 -8.38 -9.79
CA VAL A 126 24.04 -8.14 -9.43
C VAL A 126 23.90 -7.89 -7.93
N SER A 127 24.57 -8.71 -7.11
CA SER A 127 24.56 -8.55 -5.65
C SER A 127 25.15 -7.19 -5.23
N SER A 128 26.23 -6.74 -5.86
CA SER A 128 26.84 -5.45 -5.60
C SER A 128 25.88 -4.28 -5.88
N VAL A 129 25.18 -4.32 -7.00
CA VAL A 129 24.18 -3.29 -7.34
C VAL A 129 23.04 -3.30 -6.32
N ALA A 130 22.52 -4.48 -5.97
CA ALA A 130 21.44 -4.64 -5.00
C ALA A 130 21.80 -4.07 -3.62
N ILE A 131 23.00 -4.38 -3.10
CA ILE A 131 23.48 -3.88 -1.80
C ILE A 131 23.60 -2.34 -1.84
N ARG A 132 24.25 -1.80 -2.87
CA ARG A 132 24.44 -0.35 -2.99
C ARG A 132 23.10 0.38 -3.11
N TYR A 133 22.15 -0.18 -3.90
CA TYR A 133 20.80 0.36 -4.00
C TYR A 133 20.11 0.39 -2.64
N LEU A 134 20.11 -0.72 -1.89
CA LEU A 134 19.48 -0.80 -0.56
C LEU A 134 20.11 0.16 0.46
N TRP A 135 21.42 0.30 0.47
CA TRP A 135 22.09 1.25 1.37
C TRP A 135 21.74 2.70 1.07
N LEU A 136 21.69 3.05 -0.21
CA LEU A 136 21.32 4.40 -0.64
C LEU A 136 19.83 4.68 -0.43
N LEU A 137 18.97 3.68 -0.65
CA LEU A 137 17.55 3.76 -0.35
C LEU A 137 17.29 3.88 1.16
N ALA A 138 18.10 3.23 1.98
CA ALA A 138 17.99 3.27 3.44
C ALA A 138 18.07 4.69 4.01
N ILE A 139 18.81 5.60 3.37
CA ILE A 139 18.87 7.02 3.73
C ILE A 139 17.47 7.68 3.63
N GLY A 140 16.63 7.17 2.74
CA GLY A 140 15.27 7.66 2.52
C GLY A 140 14.21 7.06 3.46
N ILE A 141 14.55 6.09 4.31
CA ILE A 141 13.58 5.46 5.24
C ILE A 141 12.99 6.50 6.20
N ILE A 142 13.84 7.33 6.77
CA ILE A 142 13.43 8.38 7.74
C ILE A 142 12.41 9.34 7.11
N PRO A 143 12.74 10.05 6.01
CA PRO A 143 11.78 10.99 5.43
C PRO A 143 10.53 10.32 4.89
N LEU A 144 10.63 9.10 4.40
CA LEU A 144 9.52 8.34 3.87
C LEU A 144 8.50 8.01 4.96
N LEU A 145 8.92 7.49 6.14
CA LEU A 145 8.01 7.19 7.23
C LEU A 145 7.46 8.46 7.89
N LEU A 146 8.27 9.49 8.08
CA LEU A 146 7.80 10.77 8.61
C LEU A 146 6.78 11.43 7.67
N PHE A 147 7.02 11.39 6.37
CA PHE A 147 6.06 11.86 5.37
C PHE A 147 4.76 11.03 5.40
N SER A 148 4.85 9.71 5.60
CA SER A 148 3.66 8.84 5.74
C SER A 148 2.80 9.24 6.94
N VAL A 149 3.40 9.68 8.05
CA VAL A 149 2.68 10.25 9.21
C VAL A 149 1.96 11.54 8.82
N ILE A 150 2.65 12.45 8.13
CA ILE A 150 2.07 13.73 7.67
C ILE A 150 0.90 13.47 6.73
N ARG A 151 1.07 12.57 5.77
CA ARG A 151 0.01 12.20 4.82
C ARG A 151 -1.21 11.62 5.55
N SER A 152 -0.99 10.67 6.46
CA SER A 152 -2.08 10.06 7.24
C SER A 152 -2.85 11.10 8.07
N LEU A 153 -2.15 12.09 8.62
CA LEU A 153 -2.77 13.23 9.29
C LEU A 153 -3.66 14.04 8.33
N LEU A 154 -3.10 14.47 7.20
CA LEU A 154 -3.82 15.27 6.20
C LEU A 154 -5.07 14.55 5.69
N ASP A 155 -4.95 13.26 5.41
CA ASP A 155 -6.05 12.42 4.94
C ASP A 155 -7.17 12.35 5.99
N THR A 156 -6.83 12.13 7.26
CA THR A 156 -7.79 12.03 8.35
C THR A 156 -8.48 13.37 8.65
N LEU A 157 -7.76 14.48 8.47
CA LEU A 157 -8.32 15.82 8.58
C LEU A 157 -9.23 16.20 7.39
N GLY A 158 -9.36 15.34 6.38
CA GLY A 158 -10.13 15.59 5.17
C GLY A 158 -9.43 16.50 4.16
N LEU A 159 -8.12 16.67 4.29
CA LEU A 159 -7.26 17.43 3.36
C LEU A 159 -6.62 16.52 2.31
N THR A 160 -7.36 15.52 1.83
CA THR A 160 -6.88 14.49 0.88
C THR A 160 -6.38 15.07 -0.44
N LYS A 161 -6.95 16.20 -0.90
CA LYS A 161 -6.42 16.90 -2.08
C LYS A 161 -4.98 17.40 -1.86
N LEU A 162 -4.67 17.84 -0.65
CA LEU A 162 -3.33 18.30 -0.32
C LEU A 162 -2.34 17.13 -0.29
N SER A 163 -2.74 16.00 0.29
CA SER A 163 -1.98 14.75 0.21
C SER A 163 -1.74 14.34 -1.25
N MET A 164 -2.76 14.43 -2.09
CA MET A 164 -2.65 14.11 -3.52
C MET A 164 -1.62 15.00 -4.22
N TYR A 165 -1.65 16.31 -4.02
CA TYR A 165 -0.68 17.21 -4.63
C TYR A 165 0.74 16.95 -4.17
N LEU A 166 0.95 16.66 -2.88
CA LEU A 166 2.25 16.28 -2.35
C LEU A 166 2.76 14.97 -2.97
N MET A 167 1.90 13.96 -3.09
CA MET A 167 2.27 12.68 -3.71
C MET A 167 2.53 12.82 -5.22
N LEU A 168 1.75 13.64 -5.94
CA LEU A 168 2.02 13.92 -7.35
C LEU A 168 3.36 14.63 -7.56
N LEU A 169 3.78 15.45 -6.61
CA LEU A 169 5.09 16.11 -6.64
C LEU A 169 6.26 15.11 -6.52
N LEU A 170 6.01 13.94 -5.90
CA LEU A 170 7.02 12.89 -5.81
C LEU A 170 7.50 12.44 -7.20
N LEU A 171 6.61 12.36 -8.20
CA LEU A 171 6.95 11.91 -9.55
C LEU A 171 8.06 12.75 -10.22
N PRO A 172 7.90 14.09 -10.38
CA PRO A 172 8.95 14.91 -10.97
C PRO A 172 10.20 14.99 -10.10
N LEU A 173 10.09 14.98 -8.76
CA LEU A 173 11.24 14.95 -7.87
C LEU A 173 12.04 13.66 -8.05
N ASN A 174 11.37 12.52 -8.01
CA ASN A 174 12.00 11.21 -8.19
C ASN A 174 12.65 11.11 -9.59
N SER A 175 11.90 11.41 -10.65
CA SER A 175 12.41 11.38 -12.02
C SER A 175 13.62 12.30 -12.21
N GLY A 176 13.57 13.51 -11.64
CA GLY A 176 14.67 14.48 -11.72
C GLY A 176 15.93 14.01 -11.01
N PHE A 177 15.81 13.54 -9.77
CA PHE A 177 16.97 13.01 -9.03
C PHE A 177 17.50 11.72 -9.65
N ASN A 178 16.63 10.84 -10.15
CA ASN A 178 17.05 9.65 -10.88
C ASN A 178 17.84 10.01 -12.13
N TYR A 179 17.40 10.97 -12.92
CA TYR A 179 18.10 11.42 -14.11
C TYR A 179 19.51 11.96 -13.77
N LEU A 180 19.64 12.73 -12.69
CA LEU A 180 20.93 13.25 -12.24
C LEU A 180 21.87 12.12 -11.78
N LEU A 181 21.37 11.12 -11.05
CA LEU A 181 22.19 10.16 -10.32
C LEU A 181 22.39 8.82 -11.04
N ILE A 182 21.44 8.38 -11.86
CA ILE A 182 21.61 7.17 -12.69
C ILE A 182 22.58 7.46 -13.82
N TYR A 183 22.37 8.59 -14.52
CA TYR A 183 23.11 8.93 -15.75
C TYR A 183 24.29 9.88 -15.52
N GLY A 184 24.47 10.42 -14.31
CA GLY A 184 25.54 11.38 -14.04
C GLY A 184 25.37 12.73 -14.75
N ALA A 185 24.12 13.16 -15.02
CA ALA A 185 23.84 14.38 -15.75
C ALA A 185 24.34 15.62 -14.97
N PHE A 186 24.72 16.66 -15.70
CA PHE A 186 25.17 17.96 -15.16
C PHE A 186 26.37 17.87 -14.18
N GLY A 187 27.21 16.87 -14.30
CA GLY A 187 28.41 16.68 -13.47
C GLY A 187 28.16 15.99 -12.12
N PHE A 188 26.96 15.46 -11.91
CA PHE A 188 26.67 14.57 -10.78
C PHE A 188 27.35 13.22 -10.96
N PRO A 189 27.62 12.46 -9.86
CA PRO A 189 28.23 11.15 -9.98
C PRO A 189 27.27 10.17 -10.69
N GLU A 190 27.78 9.42 -11.65
CA GLU A 190 27.07 8.35 -12.32
C GLU A 190 27.07 7.11 -11.42
N LEU A 191 25.92 6.82 -10.82
CA LEU A 191 25.76 5.71 -9.86
C LEU A 191 25.06 4.50 -10.45
N GLY A 192 24.55 4.60 -11.69
CA GLY A 192 23.77 3.53 -12.32
C GLY A 192 22.50 3.20 -11.56
N GLY A 193 22.14 1.92 -11.50
CA GLY A 193 20.93 1.46 -10.79
C GLY A 193 20.90 1.82 -9.30
N ALA A 194 22.05 1.87 -8.64
CA ALA A 194 22.15 2.33 -7.26
C ALA A 194 21.72 3.81 -7.11
N GLY A 195 21.91 4.61 -8.16
CA GLY A 195 21.45 6.00 -8.23
C GLY A 195 19.96 6.17 -8.10
N ALA A 196 19.14 5.17 -8.54
CA ALA A 196 17.69 5.18 -8.32
C ALA A 196 17.34 5.12 -6.83
N GLY A 197 18.09 4.36 -6.03
CA GLY A 197 17.91 4.31 -4.57
C GLY A 197 18.17 5.65 -3.91
N LEU A 198 19.26 6.33 -4.27
CA LEU A 198 19.59 7.67 -3.75
C LEU A 198 18.61 8.73 -4.27
N GLY A 199 18.21 8.65 -5.55
CA GLY A 199 17.23 9.55 -6.17
C GLY A 199 15.88 9.50 -5.45
N THR A 200 15.38 8.30 -5.15
CA THR A 200 14.18 8.09 -4.34
C THR A 200 14.34 8.65 -2.93
N SER A 201 15.49 8.43 -2.28
CA SER A 201 15.79 8.97 -0.95
C SER A 201 15.75 10.50 -0.94
N LEU A 202 16.41 11.14 -1.89
CA LEU A 202 16.44 12.62 -2.00
C LEU A 202 15.06 13.18 -2.34
N ALA A 203 14.28 12.49 -3.16
CA ALA A 203 12.90 12.88 -3.45
C ALA A 203 12.03 12.88 -2.19
N TYR A 204 12.16 11.88 -1.33
CA TYR A 204 11.45 11.84 -0.04
C TYR A 204 11.96 12.90 0.95
N TRP A 205 13.26 13.21 0.99
CA TRP A 205 13.77 14.30 1.81
C TRP A 205 13.20 15.66 1.35
N ALA A 206 13.19 15.92 0.04
CA ALA A 206 12.58 17.12 -0.52
C ALA A 206 11.07 17.17 -0.21
N LEU A 207 10.37 16.04 -0.37
CA LEU A 207 8.94 15.95 -0.08
C LEU A 207 8.63 16.16 1.40
N LEU A 208 9.44 15.62 2.31
CA LEU A 208 9.31 15.86 3.75
C LEU A 208 9.49 17.35 4.08
N LEU A 209 10.48 17.99 3.50
CA LEU A 209 10.71 19.44 3.70
C LEU A 209 9.49 20.25 3.23
N ILE A 210 9.01 19.99 2.02
CA ILE A 210 7.86 20.70 1.43
C ILE A 210 6.61 20.44 2.26
N SER A 211 6.34 19.18 2.65
CA SER A 211 5.16 18.83 3.45
C SER A 211 5.20 19.46 4.85
N THR A 212 6.38 19.55 5.46
CA THR A 212 6.57 20.24 6.75
C THR A 212 6.28 21.74 6.61
N LEU A 213 6.78 22.40 5.55
CA LEU A 213 6.46 23.80 5.28
C LEU A 213 4.95 24.02 5.06
N VAL A 214 4.29 23.08 4.40
CA VAL A 214 2.83 23.09 4.21
C VAL A 214 2.12 22.97 5.55
N LEU A 215 2.53 22.04 6.44
CA LEU A 215 1.95 21.90 7.78
C LEU A 215 2.05 23.20 8.58
N LEU A 216 3.19 23.87 8.52
CA LEU A 216 3.43 25.09 9.28
C LEU A 216 2.64 26.30 8.75
N LYS A 217 2.42 26.39 7.43
CA LYS A 217 1.83 27.56 6.77
C LYS A 217 0.34 27.43 6.49
N HIS A 218 -0.22 26.22 6.38
CA HIS A 218 -1.60 26.00 5.96
C HIS A 218 -2.61 26.46 7.01
N LYS A 219 -3.50 27.39 6.63
CA LYS A 219 -4.44 28.07 7.57
C LYS A 219 -5.31 27.11 8.37
N LYS A 220 -5.83 26.05 7.75
CA LYS A 220 -6.71 25.06 8.41
C LYS A 220 -5.98 24.18 9.43
N LEU A 221 -4.65 24.10 9.37
CA LEU A 221 -3.85 23.28 10.29
C LEU A 221 -3.44 24.05 11.54
N LYS A 222 -3.52 25.39 11.51
CA LYS A 222 -3.18 26.23 12.66
C LYS A 222 -4.03 25.94 13.91
N GLU A 223 -5.28 25.53 13.71
CA GLU A 223 -6.19 25.20 14.83
C GLU A 223 -5.72 23.99 15.67
N TYR A 224 -4.90 23.11 15.07
CA TYR A 224 -4.37 21.92 15.74
C TYR A 224 -3.03 22.16 16.44
N GLN A 225 -2.48 23.36 16.35
CA GLN A 225 -1.22 23.76 17.02
C GLN A 225 -0.04 22.80 16.76
N LEU A 226 0.07 22.28 15.53
CA LEU A 226 1.11 21.32 15.14
C LEU A 226 2.53 21.88 15.20
N GLN A 227 2.71 23.17 15.44
CA GLN A 227 4.02 23.83 15.58
C GLN A 227 4.68 23.61 16.94
N LYS A 228 3.89 23.15 17.95
CA LYS A 228 4.38 22.93 19.31
C LYS A 228 4.65 21.45 19.53
N PRO A 229 5.94 21.05 19.67
CA PRO A 229 6.26 19.67 19.99
C PRO A 229 5.57 19.23 21.29
N MET A 230 5.04 18.02 21.28
CA MET A 230 4.40 17.42 22.43
C MET A 230 5.36 16.42 23.10
N PRO A 231 5.37 16.29 24.42
CA PRO A 231 6.24 15.37 25.11
C PRO A 231 5.89 13.92 24.76
N LEU A 232 6.88 13.03 24.89
CA LEU A 232 6.73 11.60 24.68
C LEU A 232 5.71 11.02 25.69
N GLN A 233 4.72 10.32 25.19
CA GLN A 233 3.68 9.66 25.98
C GLN A 233 3.66 8.17 25.70
N ILE A 234 4.34 7.38 26.53
CA ILE A 234 4.50 5.93 26.36
C ILE A 234 3.15 5.22 26.20
N LYS A 235 2.12 5.67 26.94
CA LYS A 235 0.77 5.09 26.86
C LYS A 235 0.18 5.19 25.44
N LYS A 236 0.34 6.33 24.78
CA LYS A 236 -0.13 6.55 23.39
C LYS A 236 0.70 5.75 22.37
N ILE A 237 2.01 5.66 22.59
CA ILE A 237 2.87 4.82 21.74
C ILE A 237 2.48 3.35 21.85
N LYS A 238 2.17 2.85 23.05
CA LYS A 238 1.65 1.49 23.21
C LYS A 238 0.33 1.28 22.48
N GLU A 239 -0.60 2.24 22.50
CA GLU A 239 -1.84 2.18 21.73
C GLU A 239 -1.56 2.17 20.23
N ALA A 240 -0.65 3.03 19.76
CA ALA A 240 -0.23 3.10 18.36
C ALA A 240 0.35 1.76 17.87
N ILE A 241 1.22 1.13 18.67
CA ILE A 241 1.81 -0.17 18.35
C ILE A 241 0.74 -1.27 18.40
N TYR A 242 -0.11 -1.29 19.41
CA TYR A 242 -1.18 -2.29 19.56
C TYR A 242 -2.14 -2.32 18.38
N LEU A 243 -2.50 -1.15 17.83
CA LEU A 243 -3.35 -1.03 16.66
C LEU A 243 -2.55 -1.19 15.36
N GLY A 244 -1.36 -0.63 15.30
CA GLY A 244 -0.55 -0.56 14.09
C GLY A 244 0.12 -1.88 13.70
N LEU A 245 0.63 -2.62 14.68
CA LEU A 245 1.32 -3.88 14.41
C LEU A 245 0.43 -4.90 13.67
N PRO A 246 -0.83 -5.12 14.09
CA PRO A 246 -1.73 -5.99 13.34
C PRO A 246 -2.07 -5.44 11.94
N ILE A 247 -2.21 -4.12 11.76
CA ILE A 247 -2.44 -3.53 10.43
C ILE A 247 -1.25 -3.80 9.52
N GLY A 248 -0.04 -3.48 9.99
CA GLY A 248 1.19 -3.76 9.24
C GLY A 248 1.36 -5.24 8.94
N GLY A 249 1.07 -6.11 9.93
CA GLY A 249 1.13 -7.55 9.78
C GLY A 249 0.15 -8.09 8.73
N THR A 250 -1.05 -7.55 8.65
CA THR A 250 -2.03 -7.93 7.60
C THR A 250 -1.50 -7.59 6.22
N VAL A 251 -1.01 -6.36 6.01
CA VAL A 251 -0.46 -5.93 4.72
C VAL A 251 0.79 -6.73 4.36
N PHE A 252 1.66 -7.00 5.34
CA PHE A 252 2.84 -7.86 5.14
C PHE A 252 2.43 -9.26 4.69
N ALA A 253 1.45 -9.88 5.36
CA ALA A 253 0.96 -11.21 5.03
C ALA A 253 0.37 -11.28 3.62
N GLU A 254 -0.36 -10.24 3.20
CA GLU A 254 -0.90 -10.12 1.84
C GLU A 254 0.22 -10.01 0.79
N VAL A 255 1.20 -9.16 1.01
CA VAL A 255 2.32 -9.00 0.06
C VAL A 255 3.19 -10.26 0.01
N ALA A 256 3.45 -10.88 1.16
CA ALA A 256 4.29 -12.06 1.26
C ALA A 256 3.67 -13.27 0.53
N ILE A 257 2.34 -13.43 0.52
CA ILE A 257 1.71 -14.55 -0.17
C ILE A 257 1.89 -14.48 -1.69
N PHE A 258 1.86 -13.29 -2.28
CA PHE A 258 2.15 -13.11 -3.70
C PHE A 258 3.58 -13.50 -4.04
N SER A 259 4.53 -13.15 -3.16
CA SER A 259 5.94 -13.56 -3.32
C SER A 259 6.10 -15.07 -3.27
N VAL A 260 5.41 -15.75 -2.35
CA VAL A 260 5.45 -17.22 -2.24
C VAL A 260 4.80 -17.88 -3.47
N VAL A 261 3.67 -17.39 -3.95
CA VAL A 261 3.05 -17.87 -5.19
C VAL A 261 3.99 -17.67 -6.37
N GLY A 262 4.65 -16.51 -6.49
CA GLY A 262 5.66 -16.26 -7.51
C GLY A 262 6.82 -17.25 -7.48
N LEU A 263 7.29 -17.65 -6.29
CA LEU A 263 8.33 -18.67 -6.13
C LEU A 263 7.82 -20.07 -6.56
N ILE A 264 6.58 -20.41 -6.22
CA ILE A 264 5.97 -21.68 -6.64
C ILE A 264 5.84 -21.74 -8.17
N MET A 265 5.54 -20.61 -8.82
CA MET A 265 5.47 -20.52 -10.28
C MET A 265 6.79 -20.84 -10.99
N ALA A 266 7.92 -20.77 -10.29
CA ALA A 266 9.24 -21.08 -10.87
C ALA A 266 9.38 -22.53 -11.37
N LYS A 267 8.49 -23.44 -10.95
CA LYS A 267 8.45 -24.83 -11.44
C LYS A 267 7.86 -24.99 -12.86
N PHE A 268 7.14 -23.97 -13.35
CA PHE A 268 6.53 -23.99 -14.68
C PHE A 268 7.45 -23.47 -15.77
N SER A 269 7.01 -23.50 -17.03
CA SER A 269 7.77 -22.99 -18.16
C SER A 269 8.02 -21.49 -18.08
N SER A 270 9.07 -21.02 -18.74
CA SER A 270 9.40 -19.59 -18.80
C SER A 270 8.27 -18.74 -19.38
N LEU A 271 7.51 -19.28 -20.32
CA LEU A 271 6.32 -18.62 -20.87
C LEU A 271 5.22 -18.42 -19.83
N ILE A 272 4.93 -19.45 -19.03
CA ILE A 272 3.94 -19.38 -17.93
C ILE A 272 4.40 -18.38 -16.87
N ILE A 273 5.67 -18.43 -16.48
CA ILE A 273 6.23 -17.49 -15.50
C ILE A 273 6.11 -16.04 -15.99
N ALA A 274 6.49 -15.77 -17.23
CA ALA A 274 6.41 -14.41 -17.80
C ALA A 274 4.97 -13.92 -17.91
N SER A 275 4.05 -14.77 -18.34
CA SER A 275 2.63 -14.43 -18.46
C SER A 275 1.98 -14.18 -17.09
N HIS A 276 2.26 -15.04 -16.11
CA HIS A 276 1.84 -14.85 -14.72
C HIS A 276 2.38 -13.53 -14.15
N GLN A 277 3.67 -13.26 -14.32
CA GLN A 277 4.29 -12.04 -13.79
C GLN A 277 3.69 -10.77 -14.41
N SER A 278 3.36 -10.80 -15.70
CA SER A 278 2.70 -9.70 -16.39
C SER A 278 1.29 -9.47 -15.84
N ALA A 279 0.53 -10.53 -15.63
CA ALA A 279 -0.81 -10.44 -15.02
C ALA A 279 -0.76 -9.96 -13.57
N MET A 280 0.24 -10.39 -12.78
CA MET A 280 0.46 -9.93 -11.40
C MET A 280 0.85 -8.45 -11.35
N ASN A 281 1.71 -8.00 -12.26
CA ASN A 281 2.08 -6.58 -12.36
C ASN A 281 0.85 -5.70 -12.62
N PHE A 282 0.02 -6.12 -13.56
CA PHE A 282 -1.23 -5.44 -13.86
C PHE A 282 -2.21 -5.47 -12.67
N SER A 283 -2.35 -6.60 -11.99
CA SER A 283 -3.17 -6.73 -10.77
C SER A 283 -2.71 -5.77 -9.67
N SER A 284 -1.40 -5.62 -9.50
CA SER A 284 -0.83 -4.70 -8.51
C SER A 284 -1.22 -3.25 -8.78
N LEU A 285 -1.27 -2.84 -10.05
CA LEU A 285 -1.77 -1.52 -10.43
C LEU A 285 -3.25 -1.35 -10.09
N MET A 286 -4.07 -2.37 -10.38
CA MET A 286 -5.50 -2.36 -10.10
C MET A 286 -5.82 -2.38 -8.60
N TYR A 287 -4.91 -2.88 -7.76
CA TYR A 287 -5.03 -2.87 -6.30
C TYR A 287 -5.17 -1.45 -5.71
N ALA A 288 -4.77 -0.43 -6.45
CA ALA A 288 -5.00 0.97 -6.07
C ALA A 288 -6.48 1.28 -5.78
N PHE A 289 -7.43 0.66 -6.48
CA PHE A 289 -8.86 0.86 -6.26
C PHE A 289 -9.34 0.35 -4.91
N PRO A 290 -9.28 -0.95 -4.61
CA PRO A 290 -9.75 -1.48 -3.32
C PRO A 290 -8.99 -0.87 -2.14
N MET A 291 -7.70 -0.60 -2.27
CA MET A 291 -6.89 0.07 -1.25
C MET A 291 -7.38 1.50 -0.97
N SER A 292 -7.75 2.24 -2.01
CA SER A 292 -8.28 3.60 -1.86
C SER A 292 -9.64 3.62 -1.17
N VAL A 293 -10.52 2.67 -1.49
CA VAL A 293 -11.80 2.51 -0.80
C VAL A 293 -11.57 2.14 0.67
N SER A 294 -10.68 1.20 0.95
CA SER A 294 -10.31 0.79 2.31
C SER A 294 -9.84 1.98 3.15
N THR A 295 -8.95 2.79 2.60
CA THR A 295 -8.43 3.99 3.27
C THR A 295 -9.54 5.03 3.50
N ALA A 296 -10.35 5.32 2.49
CA ALA A 296 -11.47 6.26 2.62
C ALA A 296 -12.49 5.79 3.67
N MET A 297 -12.79 4.49 3.71
CA MET A 297 -13.67 3.91 4.71
C MET A 297 -13.10 4.02 6.13
N ALA A 298 -11.81 3.77 6.32
CA ALA A 298 -11.16 3.93 7.61
C ALA A 298 -11.29 5.38 8.13
N ILE A 299 -11.15 6.36 7.25
CA ILE A 299 -11.26 7.79 7.58
C ILE A 299 -12.69 8.16 8.00
N VAL A 300 -13.69 7.85 7.18
CA VAL A 300 -15.08 8.28 7.45
C VAL A 300 -15.69 7.51 8.60
N VAL A 301 -15.44 6.21 8.70
CA VAL A 301 -15.99 5.37 9.77
C VAL A 301 -15.37 5.74 11.12
N SER A 302 -14.06 5.94 11.20
CA SER A 302 -13.42 6.31 12.46
C SER A 302 -13.94 7.63 13.02
N TYR A 303 -14.22 8.60 12.16
CA TYR A 303 -14.81 9.87 12.55
C TYR A 303 -16.24 9.72 13.11
N GLU A 304 -17.12 8.99 12.40
CA GLU A 304 -18.50 8.80 12.82
C GLU A 304 -18.62 7.94 14.08
N VAL A 305 -17.81 6.88 14.18
CA VAL A 305 -17.75 6.03 15.38
C VAL A 305 -17.21 6.83 16.58
N GLY A 306 -16.17 7.64 16.39
CA GLY A 306 -15.65 8.53 17.43
C GLY A 306 -16.70 9.55 17.91
N ALA A 307 -17.52 10.06 17.00
CA ALA A 307 -18.63 10.97 17.30
C ALA A 307 -19.88 10.27 17.88
N LYS A 308 -19.84 8.96 18.08
CA LYS A 308 -20.97 8.12 18.54
C LYS A 308 -22.18 8.16 17.59
N ARG A 309 -21.97 8.44 16.30
CA ARG A 309 -23.03 8.49 15.27
C ARG A 309 -23.06 7.19 14.46
N GLN A 310 -23.49 6.10 15.12
CA GLN A 310 -23.47 4.74 14.52
C GLN A 310 -24.35 4.64 13.26
N GLU A 311 -25.49 5.31 13.22
CA GLU A 311 -26.37 5.29 12.04
C GLU A 311 -25.70 5.96 10.83
N ASP A 312 -24.92 7.01 11.05
CA ASP A 312 -24.18 7.65 9.98
C ASP A 312 -22.98 6.80 9.53
N ALA A 313 -22.29 6.12 10.45
CA ALA A 313 -21.28 5.13 10.12
C ALA A 313 -21.84 4.01 9.22
N LYS A 314 -23.02 3.45 9.55
CA LYS A 314 -23.70 2.44 8.72
C LYS A 314 -24.02 2.97 7.32
N LYS A 315 -24.46 4.22 7.20
CA LYS A 315 -24.72 4.85 5.88
C LYS A 315 -23.45 4.95 5.06
N TYR A 316 -22.33 5.40 5.65
CA TYR A 316 -21.03 5.43 4.97
C TYR A 316 -20.55 4.04 4.57
N ILE A 317 -20.71 3.03 5.43
CA ILE A 317 -20.38 1.63 5.12
C ILE A 317 -21.16 1.17 3.88
N LYS A 318 -22.46 1.46 3.80
CA LYS A 318 -23.29 1.13 2.64
C LYS A 318 -22.83 1.89 1.38
N ILE A 319 -22.59 3.18 1.49
CA ILE A 319 -22.10 4.02 0.38
C ILE A 319 -20.78 3.49 -0.16
N GLY A 320 -19.79 3.29 0.72
CA GLY A 320 -18.45 2.83 0.32
C GLY A 320 -18.48 1.46 -0.35
N ARG A 321 -19.24 0.52 0.19
CA ARG A 321 -19.39 -0.83 -0.42
C ARG A 321 -20.09 -0.80 -1.77
N LEU A 322 -21.16 -0.03 -1.90
CA LEU A 322 -21.86 0.11 -3.19
C LEU A 322 -21.00 0.83 -4.22
N SER A 323 -20.28 1.88 -3.82
CA SER A 323 -19.35 2.59 -4.69
C SER A 323 -18.21 1.66 -5.15
N ALA A 324 -17.62 0.89 -4.24
CA ALA A 324 -16.58 -0.07 -4.58
C ALA A 324 -17.08 -1.11 -5.60
N MET A 325 -18.26 -1.66 -5.39
CA MET A 325 -18.86 -2.65 -6.29
C MET A 325 -19.18 -2.04 -7.66
N ALA A 326 -19.74 -0.83 -7.69
CA ALA A 326 -20.06 -0.13 -8.95
C ALA A 326 -18.79 0.16 -9.77
N PHE A 327 -17.74 0.69 -9.12
CA PHE A 327 -16.45 0.92 -9.78
C PHE A 327 -15.79 -0.39 -10.24
N ALA A 328 -15.86 -1.45 -9.41
CA ALA A 328 -15.33 -2.75 -9.79
C ALA A 328 -16.03 -3.30 -11.05
N ILE A 329 -17.35 -3.34 -11.06
CA ILE A 329 -18.12 -3.83 -12.23
C ILE A 329 -17.73 -3.05 -13.48
N LEU A 330 -17.67 -1.71 -13.40
CA LEU A 330 -17.33 -0.86 -14.52
C LEU A 330 -15.91 -1.11 -15.04
N THR A 331 -14.94 -1.12 -14.13
CA THR A 331 -13.52 -1.31 -14.45
C THR A 331 -13.26 -2.71 -14.97
N LEU A 332 -13.80 -3.74 -14.31
CA LEU A 332 -13.58 -5.13 -14.67
C LEU A 332 -14.26 -5.49 -15.99
N SER A 333 -15.45 -4.93 -16.29
CA SER A 333 -16.09 -5.10 -17.59
C SER A 333 -15.23 -4.51 -18.72
N PHE A 334 -14.70 -3.31 -18.51
CA PHE A 334 -13.81 -2.68 -19.48
C PHE A 334 -12.54 -3.52 -19.70
N LEU A 335 -11.89 -3.94 -18.62
CA LEU A 335 -10.68 -4.73 -18.68
C LEU A 335 -10.89 -6.12 -19.29
N TYR A 336 -12.04 -6.75 -19.04
CA TYR A 336 -12.37 -8.03 -19.68
C TYR A 336 -12.45 -7.90 -21.20
N ILE A 337 -13.06 -6.82 -21.70
CA ILE A 337 -13.16 -6.55 -23.14
C ILE A 337 -11.78 -6.31 -23.74
N PHE A 338 -10.91 -5.54 -23.06
CA PHE A 338 -9.61 -5.13 -23.57
C PHE A 338 -8.42 -5.95 -23.07
N ARG A 339 -8.64 -7.11 -22.42
CA ARG A 339 -7.56 -7.92 -21.80
C ARG A 339 -6.43 -8.31 -22.76
N GLU A 340 -6.75 -8.62 -24.00
CA GLU A 340 -5.74 -8.96 -25.00
C GLU A 340 -4.90 -7.74 -25.42
N ASN A 341 -5.55 -6.58 -25.57
CA ASN A 341 -4.86 -5.33 -25.81
C ASN A 341 -3.92 -4.95 -24.66
N VAL A 342 -4.37 -5.15 -23.41
CA VAL A 342 -3.51 -4.93 -22.25
C VAL A 342 -2.37 -5.94 -22.19
N ALA A 343 -2.62 -7.22 -22.49
CA ALA A 343 -1.59 -8.26 -22.56
C ALA A 343 -0.52 -7.93 -23.63
N SER A 344 -0.94 -7.37 -24.77
CA SER A 344 -0.02 -6.98 -25.85
C SER A 344 0.95 -5.85 -25.48
N LEU A 345 0.68 -5.11 -24.40
CA LEU A 345 1.62 -4.10 -23.86
C LEU A 345 2.85 -4.73 -23.23
N TYR A 346 2.76 -6.00 -22.81
CA TYR A 346 3.83 -6.73 -22.13
C TYR A 346 4.66 -7.62 -23.08
N GLY A 347 4.13 -7.93 -24.28
CA GLY A 347 4.83 -8.75 -25.28
C GLY A 347 4.05 -8.84 -26.58
N HIS A 348 4.74 -9.28 -27.64
CA HIS A 348 4.19 -9.32 -29.01
C HIS A 348 3.94 -10.74 -29.53
N ASP A 349 4.43 -11.77 -28.82
CA ASP A 349 4.21 -13.15 -29.20
C ASP A 349 2.73 -13.54 -28.99
N PRO A 350 2.02 -14.08 -30.00
CA PRO A 350 0.62 -14.46 -29.90
C PRO A 350 0.31 -15.46 -28.77
N GLU A 351 1.18 -16.43 -28.55
CA GLU A 351 1.03 -17.42 -27.50
C GLU A 351 1.13 -16.76 -26.10
N PHE A 352 2.11 -15.86 -25.93
CA PHE A 352 2.26 -15.07 -24.73
C PHE A 352 1.04 -14.17 -24.45
N ILE A 353 0.53 -13.48 -25.47
CA ILE A 353 -0.64 -12.60 -25.35
C ILE A 353 -1.87 -13.41 -24.90
N GLN A 354 -2.11 -14.56 -25.53
CA GLN A 354 -3.23 -15.41 -25.20
C GLN A 354 -3.16 -15.96 -23.77
N LEU A 355 -1.99 -16.43 -23.36
CA LEU A 355 -1.76 -16.96 -22.01
C LEU A 355 -1.86 -15.86 -20.95
N THR A 356 -1.26 -14.70 -21.22
CA THR A 356 -1.35 -13.53 -20.32
C THR A 356 -2.79 -13.05 -20.19
N ALA A 357 -3.56 -12.98 -21.28
CA ALA A 357 -4.97 -12.63 -21.24
C ALA A 357 -5.79 -13.63 -20.41
N SER A 358 -5.46 -14.93 -20.46
CA SER A 358 -6.06 -15.94 -19.59
C SER A 358 -5.76 -15.67 -18.11
N PHE A 359 -4.51 -15.44 -17.75
CA PHE A 359 -4.17 -15.06 -16.36
C PHE A 359 -4.82 -13.75 -15.93
N MET A 360 -4.94 -12.77 -16.81
CA MET A 360 -5.67 -11.53 -16.55
C MET A 360 -7.15 -11.78 -16.27
N THR A 361 -7.77 -12.76 -16.88
CA THR A 361 -9.16 -13.16 -16.55
C THR A 361 -9.27 -13.62 -15.10
N TYR A 362 -8.35 -14.45 -14.61
CA TYR A 362 -8.29 -14.81 -13.19
C TYR A 362 -8.01 -13.61 -12.30
N SER A 363 -7.13 -12.71 -12.74
CA SER A 363 -6.85 -11.44 -12.07
C SER A 363 -8.09 -10.57 -11.90
N LEU A 364 -9.03 -10.57 -12.85
CA LEU A 364 -10.29 -9.85 -12.71
C LEU A 364 -11.17 -10.42 -11.59
N PHE A 365 -11.26 -11.74 -11.48
CA PHE A 365 -11.97 -12.39 -10.36
C PHE A 365 -11.28 -12.12 -9.03
N PHE A 366 -9.96 -12.13 -9.02
CA PHE A 366 -9.17 -11.73 -7.85
C PHE A 366 -9.51 -10.30 -7.41
N GLN A 367 -9.53 -9.34 -8.35
CA GLN A 367 -9.90 -7.95 -8.08
C GLN A 367 -11.34 -7.81 -7.56
N LEU A 368 -12.27 -8.59 -8.08
CA LEU A 368 -13.64 -8.60 -7.61
C LEU A 368 -13.71 -9.06 -6.14
N ALA A 369 -13.01 -10.15 -5.81
CA ALA A 369 -12.93 -10.66 -4.45
C ALA A 369 -12.24 -9.65 -3.51
N ASP A 370 -11.19 -8.99 -3.95
CA ASP A 370 -10.48 -7.96 -3.19
C ASP A 370 -11.35 -6.71 -2.97
N THR A 371 -12.14 -6.31 -3.95
CA THR A 371 -13.12 -5.22 -3.82
C THR A 371 -14.19 -5.53 -2.76
N PHE A 372 -14.45 -6.79 -2.47
CA PHE A 372 -15.31 -7.19 -1.36
C PHE A 372 -14.57 -7.17 -0.01
N ALA A 373 -13.34 -7.68 0.04
CA ALA A 373 -12.57 -7.84 1.28
C ALA A 373 -11.92 -6.55 1.78
N ALA A 374 -11.27 -5.77 0.91
CA ALA A 374 -10.48 -4.61 1.31
C ALA A 374 -11.29 -3.47 1.97
N PRO A 375 -12.50 -3.10 1.50
CA PRO A 375 -13.32 -2.13 2.21
C PRO A 375 -13.68 -2.56 3.64
N LEU A 376 -13.90 -3.85 3.87
CA LEU A 376 -14.20 -4.40 5.20
C LEU A 376 -13.01 -4.24 6.16
N GLN A 377 -11.78 -4.43 5.68
CA GLN A 377 -10.59 -4.12 6.49
C GLN A 377 -10.55 -2.64 6.90
N GLY A 378 -10.82 -1.72 5.95
CA GLY A 378 -10.87 -0.28 6.25
C GLY A 378 -11.94 0.08 7.28
N ILE A 379 -13.12 -0.54 7.16
CA ILE A 379 -14.22 -0.36 8.12
C ILE A 379 -13.80 -0.86 9.51
N LEU A 380 -13.25 -2.05 9.63
CA LEU A 380 -12.81 -2.62 10.91
C LEU A 380 -11.70 -1.78 11.56
N ARG A 381 -10.75 -1.28 10.75
CA ARG A 381 -9.76 -0.28 11.22
C ARG A 381 -10.45 0.98 11.77
N GLY A 382 -11.48 1.46 11.11
CA GLY A 382 -12.29 2.59 11.57
C GLY A 382 -12.94 2.38 12.95
N TYR A 383 -13.29 1.14 13.27
CA TYR A 383 -13.76 0.73 14.61
C TYR A 383 -12.63 0.47 15.60
N LYS A 384 -11.35 0.68 15.24
CA LYS A 384 -10.16 0.30 16.00
C LYS A 384 -10.06 -1.22 16.27
N ASP A 385 -10.74 -2.04 15.50
CA ASP A 385 -10.64 -3.49 15.55
C ASP A 385 -9.62 -3.97 14.51
N THR A 386 -8.42 -4.27 14.96
CA THR A 386 -7.28 -4.60 14.08
C THR A 386 -6.69 -5.98 14.37
N VAL A 387 -6.69 -6.40 15.64
CA VAL A 387 -6.04 -7.65 16.09
C VAL A 387 -6.78 -8.88 15.54
N ILE A 388 -8.11 -8.94 15.70
CA ILE A 388 -8.89 -10.09 15.23
C ILE A 388 -8.89 -10.15 13.69
N PRO A 389 -9.12 -9.05 12.95
CA PRO A 389 -8.96 -9.05 11.50
C PRO A 389 -7.57 -9.51 11.01
N PHE A 390 -6.50 -9.22 11.72
CA PHE A 390 -5.17 -9.75 11.40
C PHE A 390 -5.15 -11.28 11.41
N TYR A 391 -5.62 -11.90 12.49
CA TYR A 391 -5.65 -13.37 12.58
C TYR A 391 -6.62 -13.99 11.56
N LEU A 392 -7.77 -13.37 11.31
CA LEU A 392 -8.72 -13.82 10.30
C LEU A 392 -8.14 -13.70 8.88
N GLY A 393 -7.42 -12.62 8.60
CA GLY A 393 -6.69 -12.43 7.34
C GLY A 393 -5.59 -13.46 7.15
N LEU A 394 -4.78 -13.69 8.20
CA LEU A 394 -3.73 -14.69 8.17
C LEU A 394 -4.30 -16.09 7.88
N LEU A 395 -5.38 -16.46 8.56
CA LEU A 395 -6.08 -17.73 8.31
C LEU A 395 -6.63 -17.81 6.88
N GLY A 396 -7.31 -16.76 6.40
CA GLY A 396 -7.87 -16.72 5.06
C GLY A 396 -6.80 -16.78 3.98
N TYR A 397 -5.78 -15.91 4.04
CA TYR A 397 -4.74 -15.84 3.02
C TYR A 397 -3.83 -17.09 3.05
N TRP A 398 -3.17 -17.36 4.16
CA TRP A 398 -2.19 -18.43 4.26
C TRP A 398 -2.80 -19.81 4.50
N GLY A 399 -3.90 -19.89 5.24
CA GLY A 399 -4.59 -21.14 5.53
C GLY A 399 -5.42 -21.69 4.35
N VAL A 400 -5.74 -20.85 3.36
CA VAL A 400 -6.56 -21.24 2.20
C VAL A 400 -5.80 -21.18 0.89
N ALA A 401 -5.09 -20.08 0.58
CA ALA A 401 -4.53 -19.89 -0.75
C ALA A 401 -3.50 -20.95 -1.14
N ILE A 402 -2.49 -21.18 -0.30
CA ILE A 402 -1.43 -22.16 -0.59
C ILE A 402 -1.96 -23.59 -0.53
N PRO A 403 -2.65 -24.04 0.56
CA PRO A 403 -3.16 -25.40 0.61
C PRO A 403 -4.12 -25.73 -0.53
N LEU A 404 -5.03 -24.82 -0.86
CA LEU A 404 -5.97 -25.03 -1.96
C LEU A 404 -5.26 -25.02 -3.32
N GLY A 405 -4.33 -24.10 -3.53
CA GLY A 405 -3.53 -24.04 -4.75
C GLY A 405 -2.76 -25.33 -4.99
N LEU A 406 -2.07 -25.84 -3.97
CA LEU A 406 -1.33 -27.12 -4.03
C LEU A 406 -2.28 -28.32 -4.25
N LEU A 407 -3.42 -28.34 -3.56
CA LEU A 407 -4.43 -29.40 -3.72
C LEU A 407 -4.95 -29.46 -5.16
N LEU A 408 -5.32 -28.31 -5.72
CA LEU A 408 -5.83 -28.23 -7.09
C LEU A 408 -4.76 -28.58 -8.12
N ASP A 409 -3.54 -28.12 -7.93
CA ASP A 409 -2.40 -28.44 -8.80
C ASP A 409 -2.09 -29.96 -8.83
N TYR A 410 -2.22 -30.63 -7.67
CA TYR A 410 -2.01 -32.07 -7.56
C TYR A 410 -3.19 -32.91 -8.09
N SER A 411 -4.44 -32.42 -7.92
CA SER A 411 -5.65 -33.20 -8.20
C SER A 411 -6.33 -32.88 -9.52
N THR A 412 -5.88 -31.83 -10.23
CA THR A 412 -6.47 -31.37 -11.50
C THR A 412 -5.39 -31.00 -12.52
N ASP A 413 -5.78 -30.84 -13.78
CA ASP A 413 -4.91 -30.37 -14.86
C ASP A 413 -4.92 -28.83 -15.02
N LEU A 414 -5.13 -28.11 -13.93
CA LEU A 414 -5.20 -26.64 -13.93
C LEU A 414 -3.82 -25.97 -13.87
N ASP A 415 -2.79 -26.72 -13.52
CA ASP A 415 -1.41 -26.23 -13.45
C ASP A 415 -1.29 -24.90 -12.70
N ALA A 416 -0.69 -23.88 -13.32
CA ALA A 416 -0.49 -22.57 -12.75
C ALA A 416 -1.79 -21.83 -12.36
N TYR A 417 -2.91 -22.11 -12.99
CA TYR A 417 -4.21 -21.49 -12.63
C TYR A 417 -4.71 -21.92 -11.25
N SER A 418 -4.29 -23.08 -10.76
CA SER A 418 -4.61 -23.59 -9.42
C SER A 418 -4.28 -22.58 -8.33
N TYR A 419 -3.15 -21.89 -8.46
CA TYR A 419 -2.69 -20.90 -7.48
C TYR A 419 -3.49 -19.59 -7.56
N TRP A 420 -3.93 -19.18 -8.75
CA TRP A 420 -4.84 -18.04 -8.90
C TRP A 420 -6.22 -18.35 -8.27
N ILE A 421 -6.73 -19.55 -8.46
CA ILE A 421 -7.97 -19.99 -7.80
C ILE A 421 -7.79 -19.99 -6.28
N GLY A 422 -6.67 -20.50 -5.78
CA GLY A 422 -6.33 -20.45 -4.36
C GLY A 422 -6.34 -19.03 -3.81
N LEU A 423 -5.73 -18.07 -4.50
CA LEU A 423 -5.73 -16.65 -4.13
C LEU A 423 -7.13 -16.04 -4.15
N ILE A 424 -7.95 -16.32 -5.18
CA ILE A 424 -9.32 -15.81 -5.29
C ILE A 424 -10.17 -16.32 -4.13
N VAL A 425 -10.15 -17.64 -3.89
CA VAL A 425 -10.92 -18.26 -2.80
C VAL A 425 -10.47 -17.74 -1.44
N SER A 426 -9.18 -17.53 -1.25
CA SER A 426 -8.63 -17.00 0.00
C SER A 426 -9.16 -15.58 0.32
N LEU A 427 -9.28 -14.73 -0.69
CA LEU A 427 -9.85 -13.38 -0.54
C LEU A 427 -11.36 -13.45 -0.24
N VAL A 428 -12.09 -14.32 -0.89
CA VAL A 428 -13.52 -14.52 -0.60
C VAL A 428 -13.72 -14.99 0.83
N VAL A 429 -12.95 -15.99 1.28
CA VAL A 429 -13.00 -16.50 2.67
C VAL A 429 -12.62 -15.38 3.66
N SER A 430 -11.54 -14.64 3.41
CA SER A 430 -11.14 -13.52 4.25
C SER A 430 -12.23 -12.45 4.31
N GLY A 431 -12.84 -12.10 3.18
CA GLY A 431 -13.95 -11.16 3.11
C GLY A 431 -15.17 -11.63 3.91
N LEU A 432 -15.53 -12.91 3.85
CA LEU A 432 -16.63 -13.48 4.65
C LEU A 432 -16.32 -13.45 6.15
N LEU A 433 -15.09 -13.76 6.53
CA LEU A 433 -14.63 -13.67 7.93
C LEU A 433 -14.65 -12.21 8.44
N TYR A 434 -14.21 -11.26 7.63
CA TYR A 434 -14.29 -9.82 7.97
C TYR A 434 -15.74 -9.34 8.06
N GLN A 435 -16.62 -9.81 7.17
CA GLN A 435 -18.05 -9.50 7.22
C GLN A 435 -18.70 -10.02 8.49
N TRP A 436 -18.40 -11.26 8.87
CA TRP A 436 -18.83 -11.84 10.14
C TRP A 436 -18.32 -10.99 11.32
N ARG A 437 -17.03 -10.65 11.33
CA ARG A 437 -16.45 -9.84 12.39
C ARG A 437 -17.11 -8.47 12.49
N LEU A 438 -17.38 -7.82 11.37
CA LEU A 438 -18.08 -6.54 11.33
C LEU A 438 -19.47 -6.63 11.97
N GLN A 439 -20.23 -7.70 11.68
CA GLN A 439 -21.54 -7.91 12.30
C GLN A 439 -21.44 -8.03 13.84
N VAL A 440 -20.41 -8.73 14.34
CA VAL A 440 -20.15 -8.84 15.78
C VAL A 440 -19.84 -7.49 16.39
N ILE A 441 -18.98 -6.71 15.76
CA ILE A 441 -18.61 -5.37 16.23
C ILE A 441 -19.84 -4.44 16.25
N MET A 442 -20.60 -4.40 15.16
CA MET A 442 -21.77 -3.52 15.07
C MET A 442 -22.86 -3.83 16.10
N LYS A 443 -22.96 -5.08 16.56
CA LYS A 443 -23.88 -5.46 17.66
C LYS A 443 -23.44 -4.90 19.02
N ARG A 444 -22.13 -4.73 19.25
CA ARG A 444 -21.57 -4.18 20.50
C ARG A 444 -21.78 -2.66 20.65
N PHE A 445 -21.99 -1.98 19.54
CA PHE A 445 -22.19 -0.54 19.50
C PHE A 445 -23.68 -0.15 19.34
N LYS A 446 -24.61 -1.12 19.43
CA LYS A 446 -26.04 -0.86 19.57
C LYS A 446 -26.37 -0.56 21.03
#